data_a8dc49243153ba2ed8b85dbb9e15cd23
#
_entry.id   a8dc49243153ba2ed8b85dbb9e15cd23
#
_cell.length_a   1.000
_cell.length_b   1.000
_cell.length_c   1.000
_cell.angle_alpha   90.00
_cell.angle_beta   90.00
_cell.angle_gamma   90.00
#
_symmetry.space_group_name_H-M   'P 1'
#
loop_
_entity.id
_entity.type
_entity.pdbx_description
1 polymer ?
#
loop_
_entity_poly.entity_id
_entity_poly.type
_entity_poly.pdbx_seq_one_letter_code
_entity_poly.pdbx_strand_id
1 'polypeptide(L)'
;VDFIFGYPGGAVLPLYDTFYDGKIKHILARHEQGATHAAEGYARVSGKTGVVVVTSGPGATNAITGITDAYSDSLPLVVFTGQVATPGIGKDAFQEADLLSMTTPITKHNYQVKKIEDIPRIVHEAFHLANTGRKGPVVIDFPKDMGVLKTDVELTKDINIPGYEVNNNPNKEDINKLIYMIKEAKKPLILAGAGINHSKSNHLLTEFVTRHQIPTVTTLLGLGAVPYHHPLFLGMGGMHGSYASNMALTNCDLLINLGSRFDDRLASKPDAFAPNAKVVHVDIDPSEINKVINTDLGIVADCKLVLENLCHEQVLTSSHEEWNDYCINNKSNYPFKYDENDKNFCKPQKAIEYIGKVTNGNAIVTTDVGQHQMWTAQFYPFKNYGQWVTSGGLGTMGFGIPSAIGAQLAEPEKTVVCFVGDGGFQMTNQEMALLPEYGLNVKIVLINNGTLGMVKQWQDKFFNKRFSHSVFNDQPDFMKMAEAYGIKGFLIDSPDKLESSIDEAFAYHGPALIEVRISPIEPVNPMVPSGKSNHEMEGY
;
A
#
# COMPACT_ATOMS: atom_id res chain seq x y z
N VAL A 1 18.42 5.82 -10.01
CA VAL A 1 18.37 5.31 -8.62
C VAL A 1 19.00 6.38 -7.72
N ASP A 2 18.24 6.88 -6.75
CA ASP A 2 18.71 7.89 -5.82
C ASP A 2 19.18 7.26 -4.50
N PHE A 3 18.48 6.20 -4.08
CA PHE A 3 18.74 5.48 -2.85
C PHE A 3 18.80 3.96 -3.08
N ILE A 4 19.67 3.30 -2.33
CA ILE A 4 19.69 1.85 -2.14
C ILE A 4 19.41 1.59 -0.66
N PHE A 5 18.48 0.71 -0.37
CA PHE A 5 18.19 0.23 0.98
C PHE A 5 18.85 -1.12 1.19
N GLY A 6 19.43 -1.37 2.33
CA GLY A 6 20.05 -2.67 2.49
C GLY A 6 20.80 -2.88 3.79
N TYR A 7 21.43 -4.06 3.86
CA TYR A 7 22.25 -4.48 4.96
C TYR A 7 23.46 -5.27 4.44
N PRO A 8 24.71 -4.84 4.73
CA PRO A 8 25.91 -5.49 4.20
C PRO A 8 26.15 -6.86 4.81
N GLY A 9 26.88 -7.69 4.07
CA GLY A 9 27.39 -8.97 4.52
C GLY A 9 28.41 -9.54 3.55
N GLY A 10 29.07 -10.61 3.92
CA GLY A 10 30.25 -11.12 3.23
C GLY A 10 30.09 -11.40 1.73
N ALA A 11 28.90 -11.79 1.28
CA ALA A 11 28.66 -12.11 -0.13
C ALA A 11 28.52 -10.88 -1.03
N VAL A 12 28.14 -9.71 -0.47
CA VAL A 12 27.90 -8.47 -1.26
C VAL A 12 28.96 -7.39 -1.00
N LEU A 13 30.03 -7.67 -0.26
CA LEU A 13 31.11 -6.72 -0.02
C LEU A 13 31.67 -6.10 -1.31
N PRO A 14 31.85 -6.84 -2.44
CA PRO A 14 32.32 -6.20 -3.65
C PRO A 14 31.38 -5.14 -4.22
N LEU A 15 30.06 -5.29 -4.03
CA LEU A 15 29.08 -4.27 -4.41
C LEU A 15 29.15 -3.08 -3.45
N TYR A 16 29.24 -3.33 -2.15
CA TYR A 16 29.33 -2.27 -1.12
C TYR A 16 30.62 -1.45 -1.25
N ASP A 17 31.73 -2.05 -1.66
CA ASP A 17 32.99 -1.36 -1.94
C ASP A 17 32.81 -0.29 -3.03
N THR A 18 32.01 -0.60 -4.07
CA THR A 18 31.72 0.36 -5.15
C THR A 18 30.82 1.52 -4.69
N PHE A 19 29.99 1.32 -3.65
CA PHE A 19 29.12 2.38 -3.12
C PHE A 19 29.93 3.43 -2.36
N TYR A 20 31.10 3.08 -1.81
CA TYR A 20 31.95 4.00 -1.04
C TYR A 20 32.38 5.22 -1.87
N ASP A 21 32.79 5.01 -3.12
CA ASP A 21 33.16 6.05 -4.07
C ASP A 21 32.00 6.50 -4.97
N GLY A 22 30.84 5.84 -4.85
CA GLY A 22 29.67 6.06 -5.68
C GLY A 22 28.87 7.31 -5.31
N LYS A 23 27.99 7.72 -6.24
CA LYS A 23 27.06 8.84 -6.02
C LYS A 23 25.71 8.41 -5.46
N ILE A 24 25.41 7.10 -5.45
CA ILE A 24 24.14 6.56 -4.99
C ILE A 24 24.17 6.49 -3.46
N LYS A 25 23.16 7.07 -2.81
CA LYS A 25 23.07 7.06 -1.35
C LYS A 25 22.59 5.69 -0.87
N HIS A 26 23.32 5.10 0.07
CA HIS A 26 22.91 3.88 0.75
C HIS A 26 22.26 4.20 2.10
N ILE A 27 21.11 3.58 2.37
CA ILE A 27 20.38 3.64 3.63
C ILE A 27 20.60 2.32 4.35
N LEU A 28 21.33 2.37 5.47
CA LEU A 28 21.64 1.19 6.27
C LEU A 28 20.47 0.87 7.20
N ALA A 29 19.57 0.01 6.77
CA ALA A 29 18.49 -0.51 7.61
C ALA A 29 19.03 -1.31 8.80
N ARG A 30 18.17 -1.65 9.75
CA ARG A 30 18.55 -2.48 10.92
C ARG A 30 18.10 -3.93 10.76
N HIS A 31 17.30 -4.19 9.72
CA HIS A 31 16.86 -5.53 9.31
C HIS A 31 16.52 -5.52 7.82
N GLU A 32 16.72 -6.61 7.11
CA GLU A 32 16.51 -6.69 5.66
C GLU A 32 15.03 -6.59 5.28
N GLN A 33 14.12 -7.06 6.12
CA GLN A 33 12.69 -6.81 5.97
C GLN A 33 12.40 -5.30 6.02
N GLY A 34 12.97 -4.59 6.99
CA GLY A 34 12.87 -3.14 7.11
C GLY A 34 13.43 -2.42 5.87
N ALA A 35 14.58 -2.87 5.35
CA ALA A 35 15.15 -2.34 4.11
C ALA A 35 14.18 -2.47 2.92
N THR A 36 13.53 -3.64 2.80
CA THR A 36 12.60 -3.90 1.70
C THR A 36 11.34 -3.06 1.83
N HIS A 37 10.73 -2.97 3.03
CA HIS A 37 9.57 -2.10 3.26
C HIS A 37 9.88 -0.61 3.10
N ALA A 38 11.09 -0.17 3.44
CA ALA A 38 11.52 1.20 3.16
C ALA A 38 11.61 1.46 1.64
N ALA A 39 12.14 0.49 0.88
CA ALA A 39 12.16 0.57 -0.57
C ALA A 39 10.74 0.60 -1.18
N GLU A 40 9.77 -0.11 -0.59
CA GLU A 40 8.36 -0.06 -0.99
C GLU A 40 7.74 1.30 -0.72
N GLY A 41 7.93 1.87 0.48
CA GLY A 41 7.47 3.21 0.82
C GLY A 41 8.04 4.27 -0.14
N TYR A 42 9.33 4.17 -0.43
CA TYR A 42 9.99 5.02 -1.42
C TYR A 42 9.38 4.87 -2.82
N ALA A 43 9.19 3.63 -3.28
CA ALA A 43 8.64 3.37 -4.61
C ALA A 43 7.20 3.88 -4.76
N ARG A 44 6.36 3.69 -3.75
CA ARG A 44 4.96 4.11 -3.75
C ARG A 44 4.82 5.63 -3.82
N VAL A 45 5.65 6.36 -3.08
CA VAL A 45 5.57 7.83 -3.01
C VAL A 45 6.26 8.50 -4.18
N SER A 46 7.49 8.09 -4.51
CA SER A 46 8.26 8.68 -5.61
C SER A 46 7.77 8.25 -7.00
N GLY A 47 7.15 7.07 -7.10
CA GLY A 47 6.82 6.40 -8.35
C GLY A 47 8.05 5.85 -9.09
N LYS A 48 9.23 5.82 -8.44
CA LYS A 48 10.49 5.25 -8.94
C LYS A 48 10.67 3.83 -8.41
N THR A 49 11.55 3.05 -9.02
CA THR A 49 11.90 1.72 -8.54
C THR A 49 12.62 1.79 -7.20
N GLY A 50 12.14 1.06 -6.21
CA GLY A 50 12.89 0.80 -4.98
C GLY A 50 14.02 -0.20 -5.24
N VAL A 51 15.20 0.05 -4.68
CA VAL A 51 16.36 -0.83 -4.86
C VAL A 51 16.84 -1.32 -3.50
N VAL A 52 16.99 -2.64 -3.40
CA VAL A 52 17.42 -3.32 -2.16
C VAL A 52 18.68 -4.13 -2.43
N VAL A 53 19.64 -4.09 -1.51
CA VAL A 53 20.85 -4.91 -1.58
C VAL A 53 21.08 -5.58 -0.24
N VAL A 54 21.02 -6.92 -0.23
CA VAL A 54 21.16 -7.75 0.98
C VAL A 54 22.13 -8.89 0.74
N THR A 55 22.73 -9.40 1.81
CA THR A 55 23.68 -10.51 1.71
C THR A 55 22.99 -11.85 1.46
N SER A 56 23.78 -12.91 1.25
CA SER A 56 23.31 -14.28 1.04
C SER A 56 22.68 -14.89 2.29
N GLY A 57 22.03 -16.02 2.12
CA GLY A 57 21.43 -16.82 3.21
C GLY A 57 20.41 -16.00 4.01
N PRO A 58 20.64 -15.77 5.32
CA PRO A 58 19.69 -15.11 6.19
C PRO A 58 19.35 -13.68 5.73
N GLY A 59 20.29 -12.94 5.14
CA GLY A 59 20.00 -11.61 4.61
C GLY A 59 18.98 -11.63 3.48
N ALA A 60 19.16 -12.54 2.53
CA ALA A 60 18.24 -12.72 1.43
C ALA A 60 16.88 -13.28 1.87
N THR A 61 16.86 -14.28 2.77
CA THR A 61 15.60 -14.86 3.27
C THR A 61 14.80 -13.88 4.13
N ASN A 62 15.46 -12.99 4.88
CA ASN A 62 14.78 -11.93 5.63
C ASN A 62 14.06 -10.90 4.72
N ALA A 63 14.47 -10.76 3.46
CA ALA A 63 13.83 -9.86 2.51
C ALA A 63 12.54 -10.45 1.87
N ILE A 64 12.29 -11.75 2.03
CA ILE A 64 11.18 -12.47 1.36
C ILE A 64 9.82 -11.84 1.67
N THR A 65 9.56 -11.46 2.93
CA THR A 65 8.29 -10.83 3.31
C THR A 65 8.04 -9.54 2.53
N GLY A 66 9.03 -8.64 2.45
CA GLY A 66 8.87 -7.40 1.71
C GLY A 66 8.79 -7.61 0.19
N ILE A 67 9.52 -8.59 -0.36
CA ILE A 67 9.38 -8.97 -1.78
C ILE A 67 7.95 -9.45 -2.06
N THR A 68 7.38 -10.27 -1.17
CA THR A 68 6.01 -10.78 -1.30
C THR A 68 4.98 -9.65 -1.20
N ASP A 69 5.20 -8.71 -0.29
CA ASP A 69 4.33 -7.53 -0.12
C ASP A 69 4.34 -6.66 -1.38
N ALA A 70 5.51 -6.33 -1.89
CA ALA A 70 5.67 -5.60 -3.15
C ALA A 70 5.00 -6.29 -4.34
N TYR A 71 5.08 -7.62 -4.43
CA TYR A 71 4.38 -8.40 -5.46
C TYR A 71 2.87 -8.29 -5.31
N SER A 72 2.36 -8.42 -4.09
CA SER A 72 0.93 -8.35 -3.78
C SER A 72 0.34 -6.97 -4.09
N ASP A 73 1.09 -5.91 -3.83
CA ASP A 73 0.67 -4.51 -4.03
C ASP A 73 1.14 -3.92 -5.36
N SER A 74 1.75 -4.74 -6.22
CA SER A 74 2.21 -4.33 -7.57
C SER A 74 3.21 -3.16 -7.54
N LEU A 75 4.21 -3.22 -6.64
CA LEU A 75 5.24 -2.19 -6.49
C LEU A 75 6.52 -2.55 -7.23
N PRO A 76 7.14 -1.62 -7.95
CA PRO A 76 8.37 -1.87 -8.68
C PRO A 76 9.56 -1.91 -7.71
N LEU A 77 10.13 -3.09 -7.49
CA LEU A 77 11.37 -3.28 -6.76
C LEU A 77 12.40 -4.03 -7.61
N VAL A 78 13.68 -3.70 -7.43
CA VAL A 78 14.81 -4.52 -7.87
C VAL A 78 15.64 -4.88 -6.63
N VAL A 79 15.70 -6.17 -6.34
CA VAL A 79 16.35 -6.69 -5.14
C VAL A 79 17.58 -7.49 -5.54
N PHE A 80 18.76 -7.04 -5.13
CA PHE A 80 20.00 -7.77 -5.25
C PHE A 80 20.20 -8.61 -4.00
N THR A 81 20.20 -9.92 -4.14
CA THR A 81 20.54 -10.86 -3.08
C THR A 81 21.93 -11.41 -3.32
N GLY A 82 22.79 -11.30 -2.31
CA GLY A 82 24.08 -11.99 -2.39
C GLY A 82 23.90 -13.50 -2.48
N GLN A 83 24.85 -14.15 -3.13
CA GLN A 83 24.93 -15.60 -3.19
C GLN A 83 26.38 -16.06 -2.89
N VAL A 84 26.54 -17.29 -2.46
CA VAL A 84 27.86 -17.91 -2.34
C VAL A 84 28.58 -17.90 -3.69
N ALA A 85 29.90 -18.02 -3.71
CA ALA A 85 30.63 -18.08 -4.98
C ALA A 85 30.13 -19.23 -5.86
N THR A 86 30.11 -19.03 -7.17
CA THR A 86 29.56 -19.96 -8.17
C THR A 86 29.98 -21.43 -7.94
N PRO A 87 31.25 -21.79 -7.60
CA PRO A 87 31.61 -23.18 -7.34
C PRO A 87 30.99 -23.81 -6.08
N GLY A 88 30.44 -22.99 -5.19
CA GLY A 88 29.77 -23.40 -3.95
C GLY A 88 28.28 -23.64 -4.09
N ILE A 89 27.64 -23.15 -5.14
CA ILE A 89 26.20 -23.25 -5.35
C ILE A 89 25.79 -24.72 -5.52
N GLY A 90 24.77 -25.14 -4.75
CA GLY A 90 24.26 -26.52 -4.71
C GLY A 90 25.13 -27.47 -3.89
N LYS A 91 25.98 -26.95 -2.99
CA LYS A 91 26.88 -27.73 -2.14
C LYS A 91 26.71 -27.49 -0.65
N ASP A 92 25.60 -26.91 -0.24
CA ASP A 92 25.30 -26.54 1.16
C ASP A 92 26.41 -25.66 1.77
N ALA A 93 26.94 -24.73 0.98
CA ALA A 93 27.97 -23.80 1.45
C ALA A 93 27.42 -22.86 2.54
N PHE A 94 28.32 -22.36 3.40
CA PHE A 94 27.93 -21.44 4.48
C PHE A 94 27.14 -20.22 3.94
N GLN A 95 25.95 -20.00 4.49
CA GLN A 95 25.01 -18.96 4.04
C GLN A 95 24.52 -19.11 2.59
N GLU A 96 24.48 -20.31 2.06
CA GLU A 96 23.77 -20.60 0.83
C GLU A 96 22.25 -20.68 1.09
N ALA A 97 21.47 -20.15 0.17
CA ALA A 97 20.03 -20.36 0.10
C ALA A 97 19.58 -20.39 -1.37
N ASP A 98 18.62 -21.24 -1.70
CA ASP A 98 18.03 -21.30 -3.05
C ASP A 98 17.01 -20.19 -3.26
N LEU A 99 17.50 -18.98 -3.46
CA LEU A 99 16.68 -17.79 -3.63
C LEU A 99 15.84 -17.81 -4.91
N LEU A 100 16.31 -18.48 -5.96
CA LEU A 100 15.53 -18.60 -7.18
C LEU A 100 14.23 -19.35 -6.93
N SER A 101 14.30 -20.52 -6.31
CA SER A 101 13.11 -21.30 -5.97
C SER A 101 12.20 -20.57 -4.99
N MET A 102 12.76 -19.91 -3.97
CA MET A 102 11.99 -19.16 -2.97
C MET A 102 11.27 -17.94 -3.56
N THR A 103 11.87 -17.27 -4.54
CA THR A 103 11.34 -16.02 -5.08
C THR A 103 10.50 -16.19 -6.36
N THR A 104 10.56 -17.33 -7.01
CA THR A 104 9.79 -17.62 -8.23
C THR A 104 8.29 -17.28 -8.11
N PRO A 105 7.55 -17.69 -7.07
CA PRO A 105 6.11 -17.42 -6.98
C PRO A 105 5.76 -16.00 -6.52
N ILE A 106 6.73 -15.21 -6.07
CA ILE A 106 6.52 -13.89 -5.44
C ILE A 106 7.24 -12.77 -6.20
N THR A 107 7.67 -13.00 -7.42
CA THR A 107 8.34 -12.02 -8.28
C THR A 107 7.79 -12.06 -9.70
N LYS A 108 7.98 -10.97 -10.43
CA LYS A 108 7.73 -10.97 -11.89
C LYS A 108 8.76 -11.82 -12.61
N HIS A 109 9.98 -11.76 -12.14
CA HIS A 109 11.11 -12.55 -12.66
C HIS A 109 12.23 -12.58 -11.63
N ASN A 110 13.08 -13.60 -11.71
CA ASN A 110 14.32 -13.66 -10.96
C ASN A 110 15.46 -14.12 -11.89
N TYR A 111 16.64 -13.57 -11.62
CA TYR A 111 17.87 -13.88 -12.33
C TYR A 111 18.91 -14.44 -11.36
N GLN A 112 19.71 -15.41 -11.81
CA GLN A 112 20.98 -15.72 -11.19
C GLN A 112 22.10 -15.31 -12.16
N VAL A 113 23.01 -14.46 -11.72
CA VAL A 113 24.15 -14.04 -12.53
C VAL A 113 25.13 -15.22 -12.69
N LYS A 114 25.33 -15.67 -13.92
CA LYS A 114 26.24 -16.79 -14.25
C LYS A 114 27.51 -16.35 -14.95
N LYS A 115 27.49 -15.18 -15.57
CA LYS A 115 28.63 -14.59 -16.29
C LYS A 115 28.65 -13.09 -16.02
N ILE A 116 29.82 -12.53 -15.85
CA ILE A 116 29.99 -11.10 -15.60
C ILE A 116 29.48 -10.24 -16.77
N GLU A 117 29.63 -10.73 -17.99
CA GLU A 117 29.19 -10.04 -19.21
C GLU A 117 27.67 -9.85 -19.28
N ASP A 118 26.91 -10.69 -18.57
CA ASP A 118 25.45 -10.61 -18.52
C ASP A 118 24.94 -9.53 -17.55
N ILE A 119 25.75 -9.02 -16.62
CA ILE A 119 25.31 -8.10 -15.57
C ILE A 119 24.62 -6.86 -16.13
N PRO A 120 25.19 -6.12 -17.12
CA PRO A 120 24.53 -4.94 -17.66
C PRO A 120 23.15 -5.24 -18.25
N ARG A 121 23.03 -6.34 -19.00
CA ARG A 121 21.78 -6.80 -19.59
C ARG A 121 20.77 -7.16 -18.50
N ILE A 122 21.15 -8.00 -17.54
CA ILE A 122 20.26 -8.45 -16.44
C ILE A 122 19.74 -7.25 -15.64
N VAL A 123 20.59 -6.29 -15.32
CA VAL A 123 20.17 -5.09 -14.57
C VAL A 123 19.16 -4.27 -15.38
N HIS A 124 19.43 -4.03 -16.68
CA HIS A 124 18.49 -3.29 -17.53
C HIS A 124 17.15 -4.02 -17.67
N GLU A 125 17.16 -5.33 -17.91
CA GLU A 125 15.96 -6.16 -17.99
C GLU A 125 15.18 -6.14 -16.67
N ALA A 126 15.85 -6.25 -15.52
CA ALA A 126 15.22 -6.22 -14.21
C ALA A 126 14.46 -4.92 -13.96
N PHE A 127 15.08 -3.77 -14.23
CA PHE A 127 14.41 -2.46 -14.09
C PHE A 127 13.26 -2.30 -15.09
N HIS A 128 13.42 -2.79 -16.32
CA HIS A 128 12.35 -2.76 -17.32
C HIS A 128 11.16 -3.61 -16.88
N LEU A 129 11.40 -4.87 -16.49
CA LEU A 129 10.35 -5.78 -16.03
C LEU A 129 9.62 -5.24 -14.79
N ALA A 130 10.37 -4.69 -13.82
CA ALA A 130 9.77 -4.15 -12.61
C ALA A 130 8.78 -3.02 -12.89
N ASN A 131 9.00 -2.21 -13.94
CA ASN A 131 8.25 -0.98 -14.22
C ASN A 131 7.20 -1.09 -15.33
N THR A 132 7.20 -2.14 -16.13
CA THR A 132 6.31 -2.27 -17.29
C THR A 132 5.18 -3.27 -17.04
N GLY A 133 4.05 -3.09 -17.72
CA GLY A 133 2.83 -3.86 -17.44
C GLY A 133 2.37 -3.69 -16.00
N ARG A 134 1.84 -4.72 -15.38
CA ARG A 134 1.65 -4.75 -13.93
C ARG A 134 3.00 -4.69 -13.25
N LYS A 135 3.26 -3.63 -12.49
CA LYS A 135 4.53 -3.44 -11.76
C LYS A 135 4.73 -4.54 -10.72
N GLY A 136 5.98 -4.80 -10.35
CA GLY A 136 6.28 -5.81 -9.34
C GLY A 136 7.77 -6.00 -9.13
N PRO A 137 8.17 -6.79 -8.13
CA PRO A 137 9.56 -7.03 -7.79
C PRO A 137 10.26 -7.96 -8.81
N VAL A 138 11.54 -7.68 -9.01
CA VAL A 138 12.48 -8.56 -9.71
C VAL A 138 13.69 -8.79 -8.81
N VAL A 139 14.12 -10.04 -8.70
CA VAL A 139 15.27 -10.42 -7.87
C VAL A 139 16.47 -10.76 -8.76
N ILE A 140 17.64 -10.28 -8.37
CA ILE A 140 18.93 -10.61 -8.99
C ILE A 140 19.78 -11.32 -7.93
N ASP A 141 19.88 -12.64 -8.03
CA ASP A 141 20.75 -13.46 -7.21
C ASP A 141 22.20 -13.33 -7.73
N PHE A 142 23.08 -12.77 -6.90
CA PHE A 142 24.38 -12.26 -7.30
C PHE A 142 25.52 -13.03 -6.61
N PRO A 143 26.13 -14.01 -7.28
CA PRO A 143 27.26 -14.74 -6.72
C PRO A 143 28.46 -13.85 -6.42
N LYS A 144 29.10 -14.06 -5.26
CA LYS A 144 30.18 -13.23 -4.74
C LYS A 144 31.35 -13.07 -5.72
N ASP A 145 31.73 -14.14 -6.41
CA ASP A 145 32.84 -14.13 -7.38
C ASP A 145 32.55 -13.26 -8.60
N MET A 146 31.30 -13.08 -8.99
CA MET A 146 30.91 -12.17 -10.07
C MET A 146 31.23 -10.70 -9.72
N GLY A 147 31.20 -10.33 -8.44
CA GLY A 147 31.48 -8.95 -7.98
C GLY A 147 32.96 -8.57 -8.00
N VAL A 148 33.89 -9.51 -8.15
CA VAL A 148 35.33 -9.23 -8.19
C VAL A 148 35.95 -9.37 -9.58
N LEU A 149 35.20 -9.92 -10.54
CA LEU A 149 35.63 -10.04 -11.93
C LEU A 149 35.58 -8.70 -12.65
N LYS A 150 36.32 -8.58 -13.76
CA LYS A 150 36.34 -7.39 -14.62
C LYS A 150 35.91 -7.78 -16.04
N THR A 151 35.18 -6.89 -16.69
CA THR A 151 34.76 -7.06 -18.08
C THR A 151 34.83 -5.73 -18.82
N ASP A 152 35.07 -5.80 -20.13
CA ASP A 152 35.06 -4.64 -21.03
C ASP A 152 33.74 -4.56 -21.84
N VAL A 153 32.70 -5.28 -21.40
CA VAL A 153 31.39 -5.27 -22.06
C VAL A 153 30.78 -3.86 -22.00
N GLU A 154 30.38 -3.34 -23.15
CA GLU A 154 29.68 -2.08 -23.25
C GLU A 154 28.25 -2.20 -22.72
N LEU A 155 27.78 -1.12 -22.07
CA LEU A 155 26.40 -1.01 -21.59
C LEU A 155 25.47 -0.84 -22.80
N THR A 156 24.67 -1.86 -23.11
CA THR A 156 23.64 -1.76 -24.15
C THR A 156 22.42 -1.03 -23.60
N LYS A 157 21.81 -0.16 -24.43
CA LYS A 157 20.55 0.52 -24.08
C LYS A 157 19.32 -0.24 -24.58
N ASP A 158 19.52 -1.17 -25.49
CA ASP A 158 18.43 -1.91 -26.11
C ASP A 158 18.03 -3.07 -25.20
N ILE A 159 16.76 -3.10 -24.85
CA ILE A 159 16.14 -4.16 -24.05
C ILE A 159 15.30 -5.00 -25.00
N ASN A 160 15.67 -6.27 -25.13
CA ASN A 160 14.90 -7.24 -25.90
C ASN A 160 14.72 -8.51 -25.06
N ILE A 161 13.53 -8.65 -24.47
CA ILE A 161 13.17 -9.83 -23.68
C ILE A 161 12.23 -10.67 -24.53
N PRO A 162 12.68 -11.82 -25.05
CA PRO A 162 11.86 -12.66 -25.91
C PRO A 162 10.52 -13.04 -25.27
N GLY A 163 9.42 -12.78 -25.98
CA GLY A 163 8.06 -13.11 -25.51
C GLY A 163 7.49 -12.15 -24.48
N TYR A 164 8.19 -11.08 -24.10
CA TYR A 164 7.67 -10.05 -23.22
C TYR A 164 7.30 -8.80 -24.01
N GLU A 165 6.03 -8.66 -24.30
CA GLU A 165 5.46 -7.48 -24.96
C GLU A 165 4.39 -6.86 -24.07
N VAL A 166 4.45 -5.55 -23.87
CA VAL A 166 3.48 -4.81 -23.08
C VAL A 166 2.67 -3.92 -23.99
N ASN A 167 1.42 -4.26 -24.19
CA ASN A 167 0.45 -3.40 -24.85
C ASN A 167 -0.49 -2.79 -23.81
N ASN A 168 -0.31 -1.51 -23.54
CA ASN A 168 -1.12 -0.78 -22.56
C ASN A 168 -2.32 -0.05 -23.20
N ASN A 169 -2.46 -0.06 -24.55
CA ASN A 169 -3.49 0.69 -25.26
C ASN A 169 -4.81 -0.07 -25.25
N PRO A 170 -5.92 0.62 -24.91
CA PRO A 170 -7.24 -0.01 -25.03
C PRO A 170 -7.63 -0.21 -26.51
N ASN A 171 -8.39 -1.26 -26.78
CA ASN A 171 -9.02 -1.45 -28.08
C ASN A 171 -10.13 -0.42 -28.26
N LYS A 172 -10.18 0.21 -29.43
CA LYS A 172 -11.20 1.22 -29.76
C LYS A 172 -12.64 0.66 -29.72
N GLU A 173 -12.83 -0.59 -30.11
CA GLU A 173 -14.16 -1.24 -30.03
C GLU A 173 -14.61 -1.39 -28.59
N ASP A 174 -13.71 -1.74 -27.67
CA ASP A 174 -14.04 -1.91 -26.27
C ASP A 174 -14.32 -0.56 -25.59
N ILE A 175 -13.60 0.50 -25.95
CA ILE A 175 -13.94 1.87 -25.53
C ILE A 175 -15.35 2.27 -26.02
N ASN A 176 -15.69 2.00 -27.27
CA ASN A 176 -17.04 2.29 -27.81
C ASN A 176 -18.13 1.52 -27.07
N LYS A 177 -17.88 0.23 -26.73
CA LYS A 177 -18.81 -0.57 -25.92
C LYS A 177 -18.97 0.02 -24.52
N LEU A 178 -17.86 0.41 -23.85
CA LEU A 178 -17.91 1.04 -22.55
C LEU A 178 -18.73 2.34 -22.58
N ILE A 179 -18.50 3.21 -23.57
CA ILE A 179 -19.28 4.44 -23.79
C ILE A 179 -20.75 4.13 -23.93
N TYR A 180 -21.10 3.12 -24.73
CA TYR A 180 -22.49 2.69 -24.89
C TYR A 180 -23.10 2.21 -23.58
N MET A 181 -22.38 1.38 -22.81
CA MET A 181 -22.85 0.88 -21.51
C MET A 181 -23.09 2.02 -20.52
N ILE A 182 -22.22 3.04 -20.49
CA ILE A 182 -22.38 4.23 -19.65
C ILE A 182 -23.66 5.01 -20.04
N LYS A 183 -23.93 5.16 -21.32
CA LYS A 183 -25.11 5.89 -21.82
C LYS A 183 -26.44 5.19 -21.45
N GLU A 184 -26.44 3.87 -21.42
CA GLU A 184 -27.63 3.07 -21.11
C GLU A 184 -27.87 2.89 -19.60
N ALA A 185 -26.82 3.04 -18.78
CA ALA A 185 -26.90 2.84 -17.34
C ALA A 185 -27.79 3.89 -16.66
N LYS A 186 -28.55 3.45 -15.65
CA LYS A 186 -29.35 4.34 -14.79
C LYS A 186 -28.71 4.54 -13.44
N LYS A 187 -27.89 3.59 -13.00
CA LYS A 187 -27.21 3.56 -11.70
C LYS A 187 -25.72 3.23 -11.86
N PRO A 188 -24.98 4.00 -12.69
CA PRO A 188 -23.57 3.72 -12.90
C PRO A 188 -22.77 4.01 -11.63
N LEU A 189 -21.75 3.18 -11.39
CA LEU A 189 -20.82 3.31 -10.27
C LEU A 189 -19.40 3.06 -10.75
N ILE A 190 -18.46 3.90 -10.33
CA ILE A 190 -17.03 3.67 -10.52
C ILE A 190 -16.45 3.04 -9.25
N LEU A 191 -15.67 1.96 -9.43
CA LEU A 191 -14.80 1.38 -8.42
C LEU A 191 -13.35 1.66 -8.80
N ALA A 192 -12.70 2.56 -8.07
CA ALA A 192 -11.31 2.94 -8.31
C ALA A 192 -10.36 2.14 -7.42
N GLY A 193 -9.49 1.33 -8.03
CA GLY A 193 -8.46 0.57 -7.35
C GLY A 193 -7.08 1.22 -7.38
N ALA A 194 -6.07 0.45 -6.96
CA ALA A 194 -4.66 0.86 -6.98
C ALA A 194 -4.16 1.24 -8.39
N GLY A 195 -4.75 0.67 -9.45
CA GLY A 195 -4.38 0.97 -10.83
C GLY A 195 -4.48 2.45 -11.19
N ILE A 196 -5.44 3.18 -10.61
CA ILE A 196 -5.55 4.64 -10.77
C ILE A 196 -4.32 5.35 -10.17
N ASN A 197 -3.89 4.93 -8.98
CA ASN A 197 -2.73 5.50 -8.30
C ASN A 197 -1.43 5.13 -9.02
N HIS A 198 -1.28 3.88 -9.47
CA HIS A 198 -0.10 3.41 -10.20
C HIS A 198 0.08 4.07 -11.57
N SER A 199 -1.02 4.37 -12.27
CA SER A 199 -1.02 5.07 -13.55
C SER A 199 -0.98 6.59 -13.42
N LYS A 200 -1.05 7.13 -12.18
CA LYS A 200 -1.09 8.58 -11.88
C LYS A 200 -2.24 9.30 -12.61
N SER A 201 -3.40 8.64 -12.73
CA SER A 201 -4.55 9.13 -13.48
C SER A 201 -5.67 9.76 -12.64
N ASN A 202 -5.37 10.07 -11.39
CA ASN A 202 -6.32 10.65 -10.41
C ASN A 202 -7.02 11.90 -10.91
N HIS A 203 -6.28 12.81 -11.56
CA HIS A 203 -6.83 14.04 -12.13
C HIS A 203 -7.84 13.75 -13.26
N LEU A 204 -7.55 12.77 -14.12
CA LEU A 204 -8.46 12.33 -15.18
C LEU A 204 -9.71 11.68 -14.59
N LEU A 205 -9.54 10.84 -13.57
CA LEU A 205 -10.68 10.24 -12.89
C LEU A 205 -11.56 11.31 -12.24
N THR A 206 -10.96 12.27 -11.53
CA THR A 206 -11.71 13.36 -10.89
C THR A 206 -12.43 14.21 -11.92
N GLU A 207 -11.79 14.54 -13.05
CA GLU A 207 -12.43 15.24 -14.16
C GLU A 207 -13.60 14.45 -14.73
N PHE A 208 -13.41 13.15 -14.98
CA PHE A 208 -14.44 12.27 -15.51
C PHE A 208 -15.65 12.17 -14.56
N VAL A 209 -15.40 11.92 -13.28
CA VAL A 209 -16.43 11.87 -12.23
C VAL A 209 -17.23 13.17 -12.14
N THR A 210 -16.53 14.31 -12.15
CA THR A 210 -17.15 15.64 -12.08
C THR A 210 -18.00 15.94 -13.30
N ARG A 211 -17.49 15.65 -14.49
CA ARG A 211 -18.17 15.94 -15.77
C ARG A 211 -19.40 15.06 -15.98
N HIS A 212 -19.30 13.78 -15.67
CA HIS A 212 -20.34 12.80 -15.94
C HIS A 212 -21.23 12.50 -14.74
N GLN A 213 -20.94 13.10 -13.60
CA GLN A 213 -21.73 12.99 -12.37
C GLN A 213 -21.96 11.52 -11.96
N ILE A 214 -20.90 10.67 -12.00
CA ILE A 214 -20.96 9.27 -11.64
C ILE A 214 -20.40 9.06 -10.23
N PRO A 215 -21.15 8.50 -9.27
CA PRO A 215 -20.64 8.17 -7.93
C PRO A 215 -19.43 7.24 -7.99
N THR A 216 -18.50 7.43 -7.05
CA THR A 216 -17.24 6.70 -7.03
C THR A 216 -16.95 6.13 -5.65
N VAL A 217 -16.57 4.88 -5.64
CA VAL A 217 -16.08 4.09 -4.49
C VAL A 217 -14.62 3.76 -4.73
N THR A 218 -13.81 3.68 -3.69
CA THR A 218 -12.44 3.18 -3.81
C THR A 218 -12.26 1.84 -3.10
N THR A 219 -11.25 1.09 -3.51
CA THR A 219 -10.68 0.04 -2.66
C THR A 219 -9.80 0.66 -1.59
N LEU A 220 -9.30 -0.14 -0.62
CA LEU A 220 -8.32 0.32 0.36
C LEU A 220 -7.10 0.97 -0.33
N LEU A 221 -6.49 0.31 -1.31
CA LEU A 221 -5.34 0.84 -2.05
C LEU A 221 -5.71 1.93 -3.08
N GLY A 222 -7.00 2.12 -3.33
CA GLY A 222 -7.52 3.18 -4.18
C GLY A 222 -7.74 4.52 -3.45
N LEU A 223 -7.58 4.58 -2.13
CA LEU A 223 -7.72 5.83 -1.38
C LEU A 223 -6.80 6.93 -1.94
N GLY A 224 -7.34 8.15 -2.05
CA GLY A 224 -6.67 9.26 -2.73
C GLY A 224 -6.83 9.27 -4.26
N ALA A 225 -7.50 8.28 -4.87
CA ALA A 225 -7.83 8.30 -6.31
C ALA A 225 -8.81 9.44 -6.66
N VAL A 226 -9.71 9.76 -5.75
CA VAL A 226 -10.59 10.93 -5.80
C VAL A 226 -10.45 11.66 -4.46
N PRO A 227 -10.44 13.01 -4.44
CA PRO A 227 -10.33 13.77 -3.21
C PRO A 227 -11.46 13.45 -2.23
N TYR A 228 -11.14 13.29 -0.94
CA TYR A 228 -12.10 12.92 0.13
C TYR A 228 -13.36 13.80 0.15
N HIS A 229 -13.21 15.11 -0.10
CA HIS A 229 -14.31 16.06 -0.07
C HIS A 229 -15.11 16.15 -1.38
N HIS A 230 -14.79 15.35 -2.39
CA HIS A 230 -15.57 15.34 -3.62
C HIS A 230 -17.00 14.86 -3.33
N PRO A 231 -18.05 15.56 -3.79
CA PRO A 231 -19.45 15.22 -3.44
C PRO A 231 -19.82 13.77 -3.78
N LEU A 232 -19.37 13.29 -4.93
CA LEU A 232 -19.66 11.95 -5.44
C LEU A 232 -18.66 10.87 -4.98
N PHE A 233 -17.69 11.20 -4.13
CA PHE A 233 -16.85 10.19 -3.48
C PHE A 233 -17.60 9.62 -2.27
N LEU A 234 -17.93 8.33 -2.34
CA LEU A 234 -18.74 7.67 -1.33
C LEU A 234 -17.89 7.04 -0.19
N GLY A 235 -16.58 6.97 -0.38
CA GLY A 235 -15.65 6.35 0.56
C GLY A 235 -15.07 5.03 0.04
N MET A 236 -14.44 4.28 0.94
CA MET A 236 -13.92 2.95 0.67
C MET A 236 -15.06 1.92 0.71
N GLY A 237 -15.05 0.95 -0.21
CA GLY A 237 -15.94 -0.21 -0.18
C GLY A 237 -15.32 -1.43 0.49
N GLY A 238 -16.14 -2.43 0.78
CA GLY A 238 -15.72 -3.72 1.33
C GLY A 238 -15.92 -3.86 2.83
N MET A 239 -15.12 -4.75 3.45
CA MET A 239 -15.32 -5.23 4.83
C MET A 239 -15.47 -4.11 5.87
N HIS A 240 -14.62 -3.09 5.82
CA HIS A 240 -14.66 -1.93 6.71
C HIS A 240 -15.00 -0.63 5.94
N GLY A 241 -15.68 -0.79 4.81
CA GLY A 241 -16.10 0.32 3.95
C GLY A 241 -17.25 1.12 4.55
N SER A 242 -17.55 2.27 3.92
CA SER A 242 -18.68 3.09 4.30
C SER A 242 -20.02 2.41 3.93
N TYR A 243 -21.08 2.74 4.67
CA TYR A 243 -22.41 2.29 4.33
C TYR A 243 -22.78 2.70 2.89
N ALA A 244 -22.56 3.95 2.53
CA ALA A 244 -22.86 4.47 1.21
C ALA A 244 -22.14 3.70 0.09
N SER A 245 -20.85 3.40 0.28
CA SER A 245 -20.07 2.63 -0.70
C SER A 245 -20.63 1.22 -0.89
N ASN A 246 -20.90 0.52 0.19
CA ASN A 246 -21.38 -0.86 0.13
C ASN A 246 -22.82 -0.96 -0.42
N MET A 247 -23.67 0.02 -0.10
CA MET A 247 -25.02 0.10 -0.68
C MET A 247 -24.97 0.48 -2.16
N ALA A 248 -24.05 1.35 -2.57
CA ALA A 248 -23.87 1.68 -3.98
C ALA A 248 -23.37 0.47 -4.78
N LEU A 249 -22.38 -0.27 -4.28
CA LEU A 249 -21.89 -1.52 -4.89
C LEU A 249 -23.00 -2.56 -5.03
N THR A 250 -23.91 -2.66 -4.06
CA THR A 250 -25.02 -3.63 -4.09
C THR A 250 -26.11 -3.25 -5.09
N ASN A 251 -26.38 -1.95 -5.26
CA ASN A 251 -27.58 -1.47 -5.98
C ASN A 251 -27.30 -0.86 -7.36
N CYS A 252 -26.04 -0.75 -7.79
CA CYS A 252 -25.69 -0.26 -9.12
C CYS A 252 -26.18 -1.22 -10.22
N ASP A 253 -26.42 -0.70 -11.42
CA ASP A 253 -26.74 -1.45 -12.63
C ASP A 253 -25.57 -1.53 -13.62
N LEU A 254 -24.56 -0.69 -13.43
CA LEU A 254 -23.29 -0.73 -14.13
C LEU A 254 -22.15 -0.45 -13.13
N LEU A 255 -21.23 -1.41 -12.99
CA LEU A 255 -20.01 -1.26 -12.21
C LEU A 255 -18.80 -1.12 -13.16
N ILE A 256 -18.14 0.02 -13.10
CA ILE A 256 -16.92 0.30 -13.88
C ILE A 256 -15.74 0.16 -12.93
N ASN A 257 -15.08 -0.99 -12.95
CA ASN A 257 -13.89 -1.26 -12.14
C ASN A 257 -12.64 -0.80 -12.88
N LEU A 258 -11.89 0.12 -12.26
CA LEU A 258 -10.67 0.70 -12.79
C LEU A 258 -9.47 0.28 -11.93
N GLY A 259 -8.76 -0.77 -12.34
CA GLY A 259 -7.53 -1.24 -11.73
C GLY A 259 -7.69 -1.79 -10.31
N SER A 260 -8.74 -2.59 -10.06
CA SER A 260 -8.94 -3.32 -8.81
C SER A 260 -9.09 -4.81 -9.10
N ARG A 261 -8.53 -5.65 -8.22
CA ARG A 261 -8.49 -7.11 -8.39
C ARG A 261 -9.70 -7.85 -7.81
N PHE A 262 -10.67 -7.15 -7.23
CA PHE A 262 -11.81 -7.74 -6.53
C PHE A 262 -11.38 -8.72 -5.42
N ASP A 263 -10.44 -8.31 -4.56
CA ASP A 263 -9.98 -9.14 -3.45
C ASP A 263 -11.11 -9.47 -2.46
N ASP A 264 -10.87 -10.45 -1.58
CA ASP A 264 -11.87 -10.96 -0.63
C ASP A 264 -12.26 -9.97 0.47
N ARG A 265 -11.49 -8.90 0.68
CA ARG A 265 -11.86 -7.82 1.61
C ARG A 265 -12.86 -6.85 0.99
N LEU A 266 -12.86 -6.73 -0.34
CA LEU A 266 -13.83 -5.95 -1.12
C LEU A 266 -15.06 -6.80 -1.50
N ALA A 267 -14.82 -7.98 -2.08
CA ALA A 267 -15.84 -8.90 -2.59
C ALA A 267 -15.86 -10.20 -1.75
N SER A 268 -16.21 -10.07 -0.47
CA SER A 268 -16.20 -11.17 0.49
C SER A 268 -17.11 -12.34 0.11
N LYS A 269 -18.14 -12.09 -0.70
CA LYS A 269 -19.04 -13.08 -1.30
C LYS A 269 -19.19 -12.77 -2.79
N PRO A 270 -18.28 -13.29 -3.64
CA PRO A 270 -18.26 -12.97 -5.08
C PRO A 270 -19.60 -13.12 -5.79
N ASP A 271 -20.33 -14.21 -5.53
CA ASP A 271 -21.63 -14.48 -6.16
C ASP A 271 -22.74 -13.47 -5.80
N ALA A 272 -22.53 -12.67 -4.77
CA ALA A 272 -23.44 -11.63 -4.31
C ALA A 272 -22.85 -10.22 -4.39
N PHE A 273 -21.72 -10.08 -5.05
CA PHE A 273 -21.07 -8.78 -5.28
C PHE A 273 -21.67 -8.10 -6.51
N ALA A 274 -22.17 -6.88 -6.36
CA ALA A 274 -22.83 -6.11 -7.41
C ALA A 274 -23.86 -6.95 -8.22
N PRO A 275 -24.84 -7.61 -7.57
CA PRO A 275 -25.62 -8.72 -8.15
C PRO A 275 -26.51 -8.31 -9.32
N ASN A 276 -26.79 -7.03 -9.47
CA ASN A 276 -27.67 -6.48 -10.52
C ASN A 276 -26.90 -5.69 -11.59
N ALA A 277 -25.58 -5.59 -11.47
CA ALA A 277 -24.79 -4.76 -12.35
C ALA A 277 -24.22 -5.54 -13.53
N LYS A 278 -24.16 -4.89 -14.69
CA LYS A 278 -23.17 -5.24 -15.70
C LYS A 278 -21.79 -4.79 -15.18
N VAL A 279 -20.78 -5.65 -15.32
CA VAL A 279 -19.45 -5.39 -14.80
C VAL A 279 -18.48 -5.11 -15.95
N VAL A 280 -17.88 -3.93 -15.94
CA VAL A 280 -16.73 -3.58 -16.78
C VAL A 280 -15.48 -3.66 -15.92
N HIS A 281 -14.47 -4.41 -16.37
CA HIS A 281 -13.19 -4.53 -15.68
C HIS A 281 -12.04 -4.03 -16.56
N VAL A 282 -11.45 -2.92 -16.15
CA VAL A 282 -10.23 -2.37 -16.75
C VAL A 282 -9.05 -2.75 -15.87
N ASP A 283 -8.13 -3.54 -16.40
CA ASP A 283 -6.89 -3.89 -15.72
C ASP A 283 -5.75 -4.01 -16.73
N ILE A 284 -4.53 -3.67 -16.30
CA ILE A 284 -3.33 -3.81 -17.12
C ILE A 284 -2.87 -5.27 -17.23
N ASP A 285 -3.27 -6.11 -16.26
CA ASP A 285 -2.92 -7.53 -16.19
C ASP A 285 -4.08 -8.37 -16.74
N PRO A 286 -3.91 -9.03 -17.90
CA PRO A 286 -4.95 -9.85 -18.49
C PRO A 286 -5.39 -11.01 -17.59
N SER A 287 -4.53 -11.46 -16.66
CA SER A 287 -4.83 -12.56 -15.74
C SER A 287 -5.85 -12.19 -14.65
N GLU A 288 -6.09 -10.91 -14.40
CA GLU A 288 -7.09 -10.44 -13.43
C GLU A 288 -8.51 -10.40 -14.01
N ILE A 289 -8.67 -10.36 -15.35
CA ILE A 289 -9.98 -10.35 -16.00
C ILE A 289 -10.67 -11.72 -15.81
N ASN A 290 -11.90 -11.69 -15.31
CA ASN A 290 -12.72 -12.90 -15.00
C ASN A 290 -12.12 -13.84 -13.93
N LYS A 291 -11.15 -13.38 -13.14
CA LYS A 291 -10.50 -14.19 -12.11
C LYS A 291 -11.38 -14.39 -10.87
N VAL A 292 -12.02 -13.34 -10.39
CA VAL A 292 -12.85 -13.33 -9.18
C VAL A 292 -14.31 -13.07 -9.52
N ILE A 293 -14.57 -12.03 -10.31
CA ILE A 293 -15.90 -11.61 -10.75
C ILE A 293 -15.96 -11.77 -12.27
N ASN A 294 -17.03 -12.40 -12.77
CA ASN A 294 -17.29 -12.45 -14.20
C ASN A 294 -17.61 -11.05 -14.73
N THR A 295 -17.04 -10.71 -15.87
CA THR A 295 -17.22 -9.38 -16.48
C THR A 295 -18.02 -9.45 -17.77
N ASP A 296 -18.88 -8.45 -18.00
CA ASP A 296 -19.58 -8.26 -19.28
C ASP A 296 -18.65 -7.63 -20.32
N LEU A 297 -17.65 -6.85 -19.86
CA LEU A 297 -16.63 -6.25 -20.69
C LEU A 297 -15.30 -6.20 -19.95
N GLY A 298 -14.30 -6.97 -20.39
CA GLY A 298 -12.90 -6.90 -19.94
C GLY A 298 -12.09 -6.03 -20.88
N ILE A 299 -11.37 -5.04 -20.34
CA ILE A 299 -10.47 -4.16 -21.09
C ILE A 299 -9.06 -4.29 -20.53
N VAL A 300 -8.19 -4.95 -21.28
CA VAL A 300 -6.77 -5.07 -20.90
C VAL A 300 -6.04 -3.82 -21.37
N ALA A 301 -5.86 -2.85 -20.46
CA ALA A 301 -5.22 -1.58 -20.76
C ALA A 301 -4.80 -0.83 -19.48
N ASP A 302 -3.93 0.19 -19.66
CA ASP A 302 -3.64 1.15 -18.61
C ASP A 302 -4.87 2.03 -18.32
N CYS A 303 -5.25 2.15 -17.05
CA CYS A 303 -6.39 2.98 -16.62
C CYS A 303 -6.29 4.42 -17.09
N LYS A 304 -5.07 4.98 -17.17
CA LYS A 304 -4.85 6.33 -17.68
C LYS A 304 -5.30 6.47 -19.13
N LEU A 305 -4.89 5.53 -19.99
CA LEU A 305 -5.22 5.55 -21.41
C LEU A 305 -6.72 5.36 -21.65
N VAL A 306 -7.38 4.54 -20.84
CA VAL A 306 -8.84 4.39 -20.87
C VAL A 306 -9.52 5.71 -20.49
N LEU A 307 -9.10 6.33 -19.37
CA LEU A 307 -9.66 7.60 -18.92
C LEU A 307 -9.40 8.74 -19.91
N GLU A 308 -8.23 8.83 -20.54
CA GLU A 308 -7.94 9.80 -21.60
C GLU A 308 -8.94 9.67 -22.75
N ASN A 309 -9.22 8.45 -23.23
CA ASN A 309 -10.22 8.23 -24.27
C ASN A 309 -11.63 8.65 -23.81
N LEU A 310 -12.02 8.33 -22.57
CA LEU A 310 -13.34 8.71 -22.05
C LEU A 310 -13.49 10.20 -21.81
N CYS A 311 -12.44 10.92 -21.40
CA CYS A 311 -12.46 12.36 -21.19
C CYS A 311 -12.56 13.17 -22.50
N HIS A 312 -12.20 12.60 -23.64
CA HIS A 312 -12.39 13.23 -24.96
C HIS A 312 -13.85 13.21 -25.44
N GLU A 313 -14.68 12.34 -24.90
CA GLU A 313 -16.08 12.26 -25.26
C GLU A 313 -16.90 13.42 -24.66
N GLN A 314 -17.95 13.83 -25.38
CA GLN A 314 -18.95 14.76 -24.84
C GLN A 314 -19.70 14.09 -23.68
N VAL A 315 -20.51 14.88 -22.93
CA VAL A 315 -21.27 14.34 -21.79
C VAL A 315 -22.00 13.06 -22.18
N LEU A 316 -21.62 11.96 -21.52
CA LEU A 316 -22.08 10.60 -21.85
C LEU A 316 -23.42 10.24 -21.23
N THR A 317 -23.81 10.94 -20.16
CA THR A 317 -24.90 10.54 -19.30
C THR A 317 -26.14 11.39 -19.49
N SER A 318 -27.31 10.75 -19.50
CA SER A 318 -28.56 11.36 -19.08
C SER A 318 -28.50 11.63 -17.57
N SER A 319 -29.31 12.52 -17.04
CA SER A 319 -29.37 12.84 -15.61
C SER A 319 -29.49 11.56 -14.75
N HIS A 320 -28.57 11.36 -13.79
CA HIS A 320 -28.64 10.30 -12.78
C HIS A 320 -29.02 10.88 -11.40
N GLU A 321 -29.81 11.93 -11.38
CA GLU A 321 -30.13 12.68 -10.16
C GLU A 321 -30.66 11.79 -9.05
N GLU A 322 -31.66 10.96 -9.31
CA GLU A 322 -32.22 10.05 -8.31
C GLU A 322 -31.17 9.08 -7.73
N TRP A 323 -30.29 8.59 -8.58
CA TRP A 323 -29.19 7.70 -8.14
C TRP A 323 -28.15 8.44 -7.33
N ASN A 324 -27.75 9.61 -7.76
CA ASN A 324 -26.81 10.46 -7.05
C ASN A 324 -27.37 10.88 -5.69
N ASP A 325 -28.65 11.28 -5.65
CA ASP A 325 -29.34 11.62 -4.40
C ASP A 325 -29.40 10.42 -3.45
N TYR A 326 -29.71 9.23 -3.96
CA TYR A 326 -29.66 7.99 -3.15
C TYR A 326 -28.27 7.79 -2.53
N CYS A 327 -27.20 7.91 -3.32
CA CYS A 327 -25.81 7.72 -2.85
C CYS A 327 -25.40 8.79 -1.84
N ILE A 328 -25.70 10.06 -2.12
CA ILE A 328 -25.35 11.20 -1.25
C ILE A 328 -26.15 11.15 0.05
N ASN A 329 -27.43 10.81 -0.01
CA ASN A 329 -28.28 10.66 1.19
C ASN A 329 -27.78 9.51 2.07
N ASN A 330 -27.35 8.38 1.51
CA ASN A 330 -26.74 7.31 2.29
C ASN A 330 -25.45 7.77 2.96
N LYS A 331 -24.61 8.53 2.26
CA LYS A 331 -23.37 9.09 2.84
C LYS A 331 -23.66 10.04 4.00
N SER A 332 -24.68 10.87 3.88
CA SER A 332 -25.04 11.86 4.89
C SER A 332 -25.77 11.23 6.09
N ASN A 333 -26.63 10.24 5.87
CA ASN A 333 -27.44 9.63 6.94
C ASN A 333 -26.68 8.57 7.72
N TYR A 334 -25.67 7.92 7.10
CA TYR A 334 -24.88 6.83 7.70
C TYR A 334 -23.37 7.12 7.64
N PRO A 335 -22.91 8.25 8.24
CA PRO A 335 -21.47 8.53 8.33
C PRO A 335 -20.79 7.53 9.25
N PHE A 336 -19.47 7.42 9.17
CA PHE A 336 -18.71 6.76 10.21
C PHE A 336 -18.93 7.46 11.55
N LYS A 337 -19.04 6.68 12.64
CA LYS A 337 -19.38 7.18 13.98
C LYS A 337 -18.46 6.59 15.03
N TYR A 338 -18.20 7.34 16.07
CA TYR A 338 -17.58 6.92 17.32
C TYR A 338 -18.17 7.72 18.48
N ASP A 339 -17.96 7.26 19.72
CA ASP A 339 -18.42 7.99 20.91
C ASP A 339 -17.47 9.15 21.22
N GLU A 340 -17.81 10.33 20.77
CA GLU A 340 -17.04 11.56 21.00
C GLU A 340 -17.01 11.99 22.47
N ASN A 341 -17.92 11.47 23.30
CA ASN A 341 -18.10 11.87 24.70
C ASN A 341 -17.39 10.94 25.69
N ASP A 342 -16.63 9.94 25.22
CA ASP A 342 -15.84 9.08 26.09
C ASP A 342 -14.79 9.92 26.84
N LYS A 343 -14.92 9.97 28.16
CA LYS A 343 -14.01 10.71 29.04
C LYS A 343 -12.88 9.86 29.61
N ASN A 344 -12.94 8.54 29.42
CA ASN A 344 -12.00 7.61 30.03
C ASN A 344 -10.85 7.27 29.08
N PHE A 345 -11.12 7.19 27.78
CA PHE A 345 -10.15 6.78 26.78
C PHE A 345 -10.12 7.72 25.58
N CYS A 346 -8.93 7.95 25.06
CA CYS A 346 -8.78 8.62 23.77
C CYS A 346 -9.46 7.80 22.67
N LYS A 347 -10.06 8.47 21.70
CA LYS A 347 -10.62 7.84 20.52
C LYS A 347 -9.60 7.88 19.38
N PRO A 348 -9.22 6.73 18.80
CA PRO A 348 -8.29 6.70 17.68
C PRO A 348 -8.82 7.46 16.46
N GLN A 349 -10.14 7.40 16.24
CA GLN A 349 -10.82 8.14 15.18
C GLN A 349 -10.60 9.65 15.34
N LYS A 350 -10.84 10.20 16.56
CA LYS A 350 -10.64 11.62 16.86
C LYS A 350 -9.17 12.03 16.67
N ALA A 351 -8.23 11.20 17.10
CA ALA A 351 -6.81 11.48 16.91
C ALA A 351 -6.45 11.57 15.41
N ILE A 352 -6.95 10.66 14.59
CA ILE A 352 -6.71 10.63 13.14
C ILE A 352 -7.35 11.83 12.45
N GLU A 353 -8.60 12.16 12.76
CA GLU A 353 -9.29 13.35 12.23
C GLU A 353 -8.56 14.64 12.60
N TYR A 354 -8.14 14.76 13.87
CA TYR A 354 -7.43 15.95 14.33
C TYR A 354 -6.07 16.10 13.64
N ILE A 355 -5.33 15.00 13.46
CA ILE A 355 -4.08 14.99 12.68
C ILE A 355 -4.38 15.37 11.21
N GLY A 356 -5.47 14.88 10.64
CA GLY A 356 -5.95 15.30 9.33
C GLY A 356 -6.19 16.80 9.23
N LYS A 357 -6.75 17.41 10.27
CA LYS A 357 -6.95 18.86 10.38
C LYS A 357 -5.64 19.62 10.50
N VAL A 358 -4.75 19.23 11.41
CA VAL A 358 -3.44 19.87 11.63
C VAL A 358 -2.58 19.82 10.37
N THR A 359 -2.59 18.70 9.64
CA THR A 359 -1.87 18.53 8.37
C THR A 359 -2.62 19.07 7.17
N ASN A 360 -3.82 19.62 7.37
CA ASN A 360 -4.73 20.04 6.31
C ASN A 360 -4.92 18.93 5.23
N GLY A 361 -4.92 17.65 5.63
CA GLY A 361 -5.03 16.50 4.76
C GLY A 361 -3.92 16.39 3.71
N ASN A 362 -2.75 16.99 3.94
CA ASN A 362 -1.64 17.02 2.97
C ASN A 362 -0.44 16.14 3.35
N ALA A 363 -0.48 15.49 4.52
CA ALA A 363 0.60 14.59 4.90
C ALA A 363 0.62 13.33 4.01
N ILE A 364 1.80 12.75 3.89
CA ILE A 364 1.93 11.36 3.48
C ILE A 364 1.66 10.51 4.72
N VAL A 365 0.73 9.59 4.59
CA VAL A 365 0.27 8.73 5.68
C VAL A 365 0.69 7.30 5.40
N THR A 366 1.54 6.78 6.26
CA THR A 366 1.87 5.35 6.25
C THR A 366 1.14 4.65 7.39
N THR A 367 0.79 3.39 7.22
CA THR A 367 0.22 2.60 8.30
C THR A 367 0.88 1.24 8.42
N ASP A 368 0.94 0.76 9.63
CA ASP A 368 1.06 -0.67 9.88
C ASP A 368 -0.31 -1.36 9.69
N VAL A 369 -0.39 -2.68 9.91
CA VAL A 369 -1.59 -3.46 9.64
C VAL A 369 -2.34 -3.79 10.93
N GLY A 370 -3.65 -3.51 10.94
CA GLY A 370 -4.52 -3.74 12.09
C GLY A 370 -5.69 -2.76 12.16
N GLN A 371 -6.28 -2.60 13.35
CA GLN A 371 -7.39 -1.68 13.56
C GLN A 371 -7.03 -0.23 13.22
N HIS A 372 -5.83 0.22 13.58
CA HIS A 372 -5.31 1.56 13.28
C HIS A 372 -5.27 1.85 11.77
N GLN A 373 -4.95 0.85 10.94
CA GLN A 373 -4.99 0.96 9.48
C GLN A 373 -6.43 1.26 8.99
N MET A 374 -7.40 0.53 9.50
CA MET A 374 -8.80 0.70 9.11
C MET A 374 -9.36 2.04 9.59
N TRP A 375 -9.12 2.43 10.85
CA TRP A 375 -9.51 3.76 11.33
C TRP A 375 -8.87 4.87 10.50
N THR A 376 -7.60 4.73 10.12
CA THR A 376 -6.93 5.72 9.26
C THR A 376 -7.57 5.79 7.88
N ALA A 377 -7.90 4.65 7.28
CA ALA A 377 -8.60 4.58 6.00
C ALA A 377 -9.99 5.21 6.03
N GLN A 378 -10.69 5.12 7.18
CA GLN A 378 -12.04 5.68 7.38
C GLN A 378 -12.05 7.18 7.67
N PHE A 379 -11.09 7.67 8.48
CA PHE A 379 -11.18 9.00 9.10
C PHE A 379 -10.14 10.01 8.62
N TYR A 380 -9.06 9.60 7.93
CA TYR A 380 -8.10 10.56 7.39
C TYR A 380 -8.57 11.13 6.04
N PRO A 381 -8.58 12.47 5.85
CA PRO A 381 -9.13 13.11 4.64
C PRO A 381 -8.12 13.16 3.48
N PHE A 382 -7.87 12.03 2.83
CA PHE A 382 -6.96 11.94 1.69
C PHE A 382 -7.38 12.83 0.52
N LYS A 383 -6.44 13.58 -0.05
CA LYS A 383 -6.69 14.53 -1.14
C LYS A 383 -6.08 14.11 -2.47
N ASN A 384 -4.94 13.44 -2.43
CA ASN A 384 -4.14 13.16 -3.62
C ASN A 384 -3.58 11.73 -3.59
N TYR A 385 -3.18 11.25 -4.78
CA TYR A 385 -2.42 10.02 -4.86
C TYR A 385 -1.04 10.15 -4.18
N GLY A 386 -0.44 9.02 -3.81
CA GLY A 386 0.88 9.01 -3.14
C GLY A 386 0.85 9.41 -1.67
N GLN A 387 -0.31 9.83 -1.15
CA GLN A 387 -0.46 10.12 0.28
C GLN A 387 -0.71 8.87 1.13
N TRP A 388 -1.28 7.82 0.56
CA TRP A 388 -1.64 6.59 1.25
C TRP A 388 -0.64 5.47 0.98
N VAL A 389 0.06 5.04 2.03
CA VAL A 389 1.12 4.02 2.00
C VAL A 389 0.80 2.94 3.03
N THR A 390 0.38 1.79 2.58
CA THR A 390 -0.03 0.68 3.45
C THR A 390 0.19 -0.66 2.76
N SER A 391 0.38 -1.73 3.53
CA SER A 391 0.35 -3.10 3.02
C SER A 391 -1.11 -3.53 2.86
N GLY A 392 -1.60 -3.57 1.62
CA GLY A 392 -3.00 -3.85 1.33
C GLY A 392 -3.26 -5.29 0.92
N GLY A 393 -2.40 -5.86 0.10
CA GLY A 393 -2.57 -7.20 -0.44
C GLY A 393 -2.08 -8.32 0.48
N LEU A 394 -0.88 -8.19 1.04
CA LEU A 394 -0.31 -9.16 1.97
C LEU A 394 -0.75 -8.92 3.41
N GLY A 395 -0.91 -7.66 3.80
CA GLY A 395 -1.32 -7.30 5.16
C GLY A 395 -0.20 -7.48 6.18
N THR A 396 0.98 -6.97 5.89
CA THR A 396 2.20 -7.20 6.65
C THR A 396 2.27 -6.32 7.88
N MET A 397 2.19 -6.90 9.07
CA MET A 397 2.56 -6.22 10.31
C MET A 397 4.08 -5.95 10.33
N GLY A 398 4.46 -4.75 10.80
CA GLY A 398 5.85 -4.26 10.75
C GLY A 398 6.15 -3.40 9.51
N PHE A 399 5.20 -3.21 8.61
CA PHE A 399 5.36 -2.38 7.41
C PHE A 399 5.48 -0.88 7.71
N GLY A 400 4.77 -0.39 8.75
CA GLY A 400 4.50 1.04 8.95
C GLY A 400 5.74 1.91 9.08
N ILE A 401 6.62 1.64 10.06
CA ILE A 401 7.80 2.48 10.34
C ILE A 401 8.79 2.48 9.16
N PRO A 402 9.24 1.31 8.64
CA PRO A 402 10.20 1.33 7.55
C PRO A 402 9.62 1.97 6.27
N SER A 403 8.35 1.77 5.96
CA SER A 403 7.73 2.43 4.80
C SER A 403 7.66 3.96 4.98
N ALA A 404 7.49 4.46 6.21
CA ALA A 404 7.54 5.89 6.51
C ALA A 404 8.94 6.48 6.26
N ILE A 405 9.99 5.73 6.57
CA ILE A 405 11.38 6.12 6.26
C ILE A 405 11.55 6.28 4.74
N GLY A 406 11.12 5.29 3.98
CA GLY A 406 11.16 5.37 2.52
C GLY A 406 10.34 6.52 1.94
N ALA A 407 9.15 6.75 2.49
CA ALA A 407 8.26 7.86 2.10
C ALA A 407 8.90 9.23 2.37
N GLN A 408 9.55 9.40 3.54
CA GLN A 408 10.21 10.66 3.90
C GLN A 408 11.45 10.94 3.03
N LEU A 409 12.19 9.88 2.65
CA LEU A 409 13.31 10.01 1.71
C LEU A 409 12.83 10.37 0.30
N ALA A 410 11.65 9.90 -0.11
CA ALA A 410 11.04 10.24 -1.39
C ALA A 410 10.57 11.70 -1.47
N GLU A 411 10.05 12.24 -0.37
CA GLU A 411 9.46 13.57 -0.27
C GLU A 411 9.96 14.27 1.02
N PRO A 412 11.19 14.76 1.03
CA PRO A 412 11.84 15.30 2.24
C PRO A 412 11.11 16.49 2.87
N GLU A 413 10.43 17.30 2.05
CA GLU A 413 9.74 18.51 2.49
C GLU A 413 8.31 18.27 2.99
N LYS A 414 7.77 17.08 2.76
CA LYS A 414 6.42 16.75 3.20
C LYS A 414 6.42 16.17 4.61
N THR A 415 5.35 16.46 5.35
CA THR A 415 5.09 15.78 6.61
C THR A 415 4.72 14.32 6.35
N VAL A 416 5.43 13.39 6.98
CA VAL A 416 5.10 11.96 6.97
C VAL A 416 4.57 11.57 8.34
N VAL A 417 3.39 10.95 8.36
CA VAL A 417 2.73 10.45 9.56
C VAL A 417 2.59 8.93 9.44
N CYS A 418 3.12 8.20 10.42
CA CYS A 418 3.03 6.74 10.48
C CYS A 418 2.06 6.33 11.59
N PHE A 419 0.89 5.82 11.23
CA PHE A 419 0.00 5.21 12.22
C PHE A 419 0.35 3.74 12.41
N VAL A 420 0.64 3.36 13.64
CA VAL A 420 1.07 2.00 13.99
C VAL A 420 0.38 1.53 15.26
N GLY A 421 0.03 0.25 15.33
CA GLY A 421 -0.43 -0.39 16.57
C GLY A 421 0.74 -0.88 17.40
N ASP A 422 0.51 -1.09 18.69
CA ASP A 422 1.51 -1.56 19.65
C ASP A 422 2.13 -2.93 19.30
N GLY A 423 1.37 -3.80 18.66
CA GLY A 423 1.89 -5.08 18.16
C GLY A 423 2.82 -4.91 16.96
N GLY A 424 2.38 -4.18 15.91
CA GLY A 424 3.17 -3.94 14.71
C GLY A 424 4.40 -3.10 14.98
N PHE A 425 4.30 -2.10 15.86
CA PHE A 425 5.43 -1.28 16.31
C PHE A 425 6.59 -2.12 16.80
N GLN A 426 6.33 -3.13 17.62
CA GLN A 426 7.37 -3.98 18.22
C GLN A 426 8.06 -4.89 17.19
N MET A 427 7.50 -5.09 16.02
CA MET A 427 8.11 -5.94 14.97
C MET A 427 9.27 -5.27 14.23
N THR A 428 9.23 -3.92 14.09
CA THR A 428 10.22 -3.16 13.30
C THR A 428 10.68 -1.87 13.99
N ASN A 429 10.50 -1.75 15.31
CA ASN A 429 10.91 -0.55 16.05
C ASN A 429 12.40 -0.23 15.95
N GLN A 430 13.27 -1.22 15.67
CA GLN A 430 14.71 -1.00 15.46
C GLN A 430 14.98 -0.04 14.31
N GLU A 431 14.08 0.07 13.33
CA GLU A 431 14.23 1.02 12.22
C GLU A 431 14.09 2.48 12.67
N MET A 432 13.57 2.76 13.86
CA MET A 432 13.56 4.11 14.43
C MET A 432 14.96 4.72 14.54
N ALA A 433 16.00 3.90 14.64
CA ALA A 433 17.38 4.39 14.65
C ALA A 433 17.74 5.22 13.41
N LEU A 434 17.07 4.98 12.27
CA LEU A 434 17.32 5.70 11.03
C LEU A 434 16.78 7.13 11.06
N LEU A 435 15.77 7.41 11.90
CA LEU A 435 15.13 8.71 11.90
C LEU A 435 16.09 9.84 12.32
N PRO A 436 16.78 9.78 13.46
CA PRO A 436 17.78 10.79 13.81
C PRO A 436 19.04 10.66 12.95
N GLU A 437 19.47 9.46 12.55
CA GLU A 437 20.67 9.23 11.76
C GLU A 437 20.62 9.92 10.40
N TYR A 438 19.46 9.89 9.73
CA TYR A 438 19.26 10.52 8.42
C TYR A 438 18.47 11.83 8.49
N GLY A 439 18.17 12.35 9.68
CA GLY A 439 17.43 13.59 9.87
C GLY A 439 15.99 13.55 9.35
N LEU A 440 15.32 12.41 9.48
CA LEU A 440 13.98 12.20 8.93
C LEU A 440 12.89 12.65 9.91
N ASN A 441 12.06 13.61 9.50
CA ASN A 441 11.00 14.21 10.35
C ASN A 441 9.69 13.41 10.30
N VAL A 442 9.74 12.13 10.63
CA VAL A 442 8.56 11.26 10.68
C VAL A 442 7.83 11.43 12.02
N LYS A 443 6.51 11.57 11.99
CA LYS A 443 5.63 11.52 13.16
C LYS A 443 5.03 10.13 13.29
N ILE A 444 5.54 9.33 14.23
CA ILE A 444 5.01 7.99 14.53
C ILE A 444 3.87 8.14 15.54
N VAL A 445 2.66 7.80 15.14
CA VAL A 445 1.47 7.81 15.98
C VAL A 445 1.16 6.38 16.40
N LEU A 446 1.56 6.04 17.61
CA LEU A 446 1.38 4.71 18.20
C LEU A 446 0.00 4.63 18.85
N ILE A 447 -0.93 3.95 18.21
CA ILE A 447 -2.26 3.65 18.75
C ILE A 447 -2.14 2.42 19.65
N ASN A 448 -2.06 2.66 20.96
CA ASN A 448 -1.81 1.63 21.98
C ASN A 448 -3.11 1.21 22.67
N ASN A 449 -3.56 -0.02 22.40
CA ASN A 449 -4.70 -0.65 23.07
C ASN A 449 -4.33 -1.88 23.93
N GLY A 450 -3.05 -2.20 24.06
CA GLY A 450 -2.56 -3.37 24.82
C GLY A 450 -2.92 -4.71 24.19
N THR A 451 -3.27 -4.74 22.88
CA THR A 451 -3.76 -5.97 22.25
C THR A 451 -3.38 -6.05 20.77
N LEU A 452 -3.38 -7.26 20.22
CA LEU A 452 -3.50 -7.46 18.77
C LEU A 452 -4.97 -7.20 18.37
N GLY A 453 -5.34 -5.92 18.28
CA GLY A 453 -6.72 -5.45 18.34
C GLY A 453 -7.64 -6.07 17.29
N MET A 454 -7.19 -6.23 16.01
CA MET A 454 -8.00 -6.86 14.98
C MET A 454 -8.24 -8.37 15.28
N VAL A 455 -7.21 -9.08 15.72
CA VAL A 455 -7.30 -10.49 16.13
C VAL A 455 -8.26 -10.64 17.31
N LYS A 456 -8.10 -9.78 18.32
CA LYS A 456 -8.98 -9.76 19.49
C LYS A 456 -10.44 -9.47 19.13
N GLN A 457 -10.70 -8.50 18.23
CA GLN A 457 -12.05 -8.19 17.76
C GLN A 457 -12.71 -9.41 17.08
N TRP A 458 -11.95 -10.19 16.30
CA TRP A 458 -12.43 -11.41 15.68
C TRP A 458 -12.69 -12.52 16.71
N GLN A 459 -11.81 -12.66 17.70
CA GLN A 459 -12.02 -13.60 18.81
C GLN A 459 -13.25 -13.24 19.65
N ASP A 460 -13.50 -11.94 19.83
CA ASP A 460 -14.72 -11.46 20.48
C ASP A 460 -15.99 -11.87 19.72
N LYS A 461 -16.00 -11.60 18.41
CA LYS A 461 -17.18 -11.85 17.55
C LYS A 461 -17.41 -13.32 17.21
N PHE A 462 -16.37 -14.07 16.89
CA PHE A 462 -16.49 -15.39 16.24
C PHE A 462 -15.99 -16.55 17.11
N PHE A 463 -15.28 -16.28 18.21
CA PHE A 463 -14.67 -17.31 19.05
C PHE A 463 -15.07 -17.21 20.53
N ASN A 464 -16.28 -16.73 20.82
CA ASN A 464 -16.86 -16.68 22.17
C ASN A 464 -15.96 -15.99 23.20
N LYS A 465 -15.29 -14.90 22.80
CA LYS A 465 -14.37 -14.13 23.66
C LYS A 465 -13.19 -14.93 24.19
N ARG A 466 -12.78 -15.97 23.49
CA ARG A 466 -11.61 -16.76 23.84
C ARG A 466 -10.35 -16.06 23.32
N PHE A 467 -9.84 -15.10 24.07
CA PHE A 467 -8.70 -14.24 23.72
C PHE A 467 -7.37 -14.99 23.87
N SER A 468 -7.09 -15.93 22.96
CA SER A 468 -5.85 -16.69 22.96
C SER A 468 -4.72 -15.87 22.36
N HIS A 469 -3.74 -15.49 23.17
CA HIS A 469 -2.49 -14.82 22.77
C HIS A 469 -2.67 -13.51 21.97
N SER A 470 -3.78 -12.79 22.19
CA SER A 470 -4.08 -11.51 21.54
C SER A 470 -4.08 -10.31 22.48
N VAL A 471 -3.79 -10.54 23.77
CA VAL A 471 -3.69 -9.51 24.81
C VAL A 471 -2.27 -9.52 25.36
N PHE A 472 -1.65 -8.36 25.45
CA PHE A 472 -0.34 -8.19 26.06
C PHE A 472 -0.51 -8.07 27.58
N ASN A 473 0.11 -8.98 28.35
CA ASN A 473 0.11 -8.92 29.81
C ASN A 473 1.04 -7.82 30.32
N ASP A 474 2.08 -7.50 29.55
CA ASP A 474 3.05 -6.46 29.85
C ASP A 474 3.53 -5.83 28.52
N GLN A 475 3.91 -4.58 28.58
CA GLN A 475 4.40 -3.83 27.44
C GLN A 475 5.65 -3.03 27.81
N PRO A 476 6.57 -2.78 26.85
CA PRO A 476 7.67 -1.87 27.09
C PRO A 476 7.17 -0.44 27.34
N ASP A 477 7.96 0.33 28.04
CA ASP A 477 7.76 1.78 28.15
C ASP A 477 8.17 2.45 26.82
N PHE A 478 7.19 2.75 26.00
CA PHE A 478 7.42 3.30 24.65
C PHE A 478 8.04 4.70 24.68
N MET A 479 7.82 5.47 25.77
CA MET A 479 8.45 6.79 25.91
C MET A 479 9.95 6.66 26.17
N LYS A 480 10.36 5.70 27.02
CA LYS A 480 11.77 5.38 27.21
C LYS A 480 12.41 4.79 25.97
N MET A 481 11.67 4.01 25.20
CA MET A 481 12.18 3.53 23.91
C MET A 481 12.43 4.68 22.94
N ALA A 482 11.52 5.64 22.83
CA ALA A 482 11.73 6.83 22.02
C ALA A 482 12.99 7.59 22.44
N GLU A 483 13.16 7.83 23.75
CA GLU A 483 14.34 8.48 24.32
C GLU A 483 15.63 7.71 23.99
N ALA A 484 15.63 6.39 24.11
CA ALA A 484 16.79 5.53 23.80
C ALA A 484 17.22 5.62 22.33
N TYR A 485 16.27 5.87 21.40
CA TYR A 485 16.57 6.13 19.99
C TYR A 485 16.83 7.61 19.67
N GLY A 486 16.84 8.51 20.67
CA GLY A 486 17.01 9.94 20.43
C GLY A 486 15.80 10.62 19.79
N ILE A 487 14.60 10.05 19.96
CA ILE A 487 13.34 10.53 19.40
C ILE A 487 12.51 11.19 20.50
N LYS A 488 11.87 12.33 20.21
CA LYS A 488 11.01 13.00 21.17
C LYS A 488 9.71 12.21 21.38
N GLY A 489 9.43 11.79 22.62
CA GLY A 489 8.19 11.13 23.02
C GLY A 489 7.12 12.12 23.46
N PHE A 490 5.85 11.82 23.10
CA PHE A 490 4.64 12.51 23.55
C PHE A 490 3.62 11.46 23.98
N LEU A 491 3.22 11.48 25.25
CA LEU A 491 2.23 10.56 25.78
C LEU A 491 0.86 11.23 25.87
N ILE A 492 -0.13 10.62 25.24
CA ILE A 492 -1.53 11.02 25.26
C ILE A 492 -2.33 9.92 25.98
N ASP A 493 -2.52 10.07 27.28
CA ASP A 493 -3.20 9.13 28.17
C ASP A 493 -4.60 9.59 28.62
N SER A 494 -5.02 10.77 28.16
CA SER A 494 -6.30 11.39 28.51
C SER A 494 -6.90 12.11 27.30
N PRO A 495 -8.23 12.00 27.08
CA PRO A 495 -8.92 12.74 26.01
C PRO A 495 -8.71 14.25 26.03
N ASP A 496 -8.60 14.83 27.21
CA ASP A 496 -8.45 16.29 27.38
C ASP A 496 -7.11 16.82 26.86
N LYS A 497 -6.08 15.96 26.80
CA LYS A 497 -4.75 16.32 26.30
C LYS A 497 -4.57 16.06 24.80
N LEU A 498 -5.50 15.37 24.15
CA LEU A 498 -5.31 14.84 22.81
C LEU A 498 -4.92 15.91 21.80
N GLU A 499 -5.73 16.96 21.69
CA GLU A 499 -5.51 18.02 20.71
C GLU A 499 -4.23 18.83 21.00
N SER A 500 -4.05 19.27 22.24
CA SER A 500 -2.86 20.05 22.61
C SER A 500 -1.55 19.30 22.47
N SER A 501 -1.53 18.00 22.80
CA SER A 501 -0.33 17.17 22.63
C SER A 501 -0.01 16.89 21.17
N ILE A 502 -1.03 16.72 20.32
CA ILE A 502 -0.84 16.61 18.86
C ILE A 502 -0.28 17.91 18.30
N ASP A 503 -0.83 19.09 18.69
CA ASP A 503 -0.31 20.39 18.26
C ASP A 503 1.15 20.57 18.65
N GLU A 504 1.54 20.22 19.89
CA GLU A 504 2.92 20.28 20.36
C GLU A 504 3.83 19.35 19.56
N ALA A 505 3.39 18.10 19.30
CA ALA A 505 4.17 17.12 18.55
C ALA A 505 4.38 17.52 17.09
N PHE A 506 3.38 18.14 16.46
CA PHE A 506 3.49 18.59 15.08
C PHE A 506 4.24 19.93 14.94
N ALA A 507 4.26 20.75 15.97
CA ALA A 507 5.11 21.94 16.05
C ALA A 507 6.60 21.59 16.28
N TYR A 508 6.90 20.44 16.84
CA TYR A 508 8.27 19.98 17.06
C TYR A 508 8.98 19.63 15.74
N HIS A 509 10.15 20.24 15.49
CA HIS A 509 10.98 19.95 14.33
C HIS A 509 11.90 18.76 14.62
N GLY A 510 11.57 17.61 14.06
CA GLY A 510 12.32 16.36 14.21
C GLY A 510 11.38 15.15 14.33
N PRO A 511 11.95 13.94 14.38
CA PRO A 511 11.15 12.72 14.56
C PRO A 511 10.48 12.70 15.94
N ALA A 512 9.24 12.24 15.97
CA ALA A 512 8.48 12.15 17.21
C ALA A 512 7.72 10.82 17.30
N LEU A 513 7.63 10.25 18.50
CA LEU A 513 6.77 9.15 18.86
C LEU A 513 5.60 9.68 19.71
N ILE A 514 4.39 9.56 19.19
CA ILE A 514 3.16 10.03 19.82
C ILE A 514 2.36 8.81 20.24
N GLU A 515 2.45 8.40 21.52
CA GLU A 515 1.65 7.29 22.04
C GLU A 515 0.27 7.78 22.42
N VAL A 516 -0.76 7.25 21.77
CA VAL A 516 -2.18 7.49 22.08
C VAL A 516 -2.74 6.25 22.73
N ARG A 517 -3.03 6.33 24.03
CA ARG A 517 -3.64 5.23 24.79
C ARG A 517 -5.14 5.21 24.56
N ILE A 518 -5.61 4.08 24.05
CA ILE A 518 -7.02 3.88 23.72
C ILE A 518 -7.62 2.70 24.48
N SER A 519 -8.95 2.57 24.41
CA SER A 519 -9.64 1.44 24.98
C SER A 519 -9.24 0.12 24.32
N PRO A 520 -8.97 -0.96 25.11
CA PRO A 520 -8.66 -2.28 24.55
C PRO A 520 -9.86 -2.96 23.87
N ILE A 521 -11.04 -2.39 23.96
CA ILE A 521 -12.28 -2.90 23.36
C ILE A 521 -12.83 -2.00 22.24
N GLU A 522 -12.08 -0.98 21.84
CA GLU A 522 -12.51 -0.08 20.73
C GLU A 522 -12.62 -0.89 19.43
N PRO A 523 -13.81 -0.96 18.80
CA PRO A 523 -13.98 -1.75 17.58
C PRO A 523 -13.70 -0.93 16.32
N VAL A 524 -13.35 -1.62 15.25
CA VAL A 524 -13.49 -1.07 13.89
C VAL A 524 -14.90 -1.35 13.41
N ASN A 525 -15.67 -0.30 13.24
CA ASN A 525 -17.03 -0.32 12.71
C ASN A 525 -17.15 0.65 11.52
N PRO A 526 -18.05 0.37 10.55
CA PRO A 526 -18.82 -0.86 10.36
C PRO A 526 -17.96 -2.04 9.90
N MET A 527 -18.56 -3.24 9.90
CA MET A 527 -17.90 -4.46 9.42
C MET A 527 -18.86 -5.32 8.62
N VAL A 528 -18.45 -5.80 7.45
CA VAL A 528 -19.09 -6.91 6.74
C VAL A 528 -18.44 -8.21 7.22
N PRO A 529 -19.17 -9.12 7.88
CA PRO A 529 -18.60 -10.39 8.28
C PRO A 529 -18.12 -11.22 7.09
N SER A 530 -17.04 -11.99 7.28
CA SER A 530 -16.48 -12.83 6.20
C SER A 530 -17.53 -13.77 5.61
N GLY A 531 -17.58 -13.87 4.28
CA GLY A 531 -18.55 -14.68 3.56
C GLY A 531 -19.95 -14.06 3.44
N LYS A 532 -20.15 -12.85 3.93
CA LYS A 532 -21.38 -12.07 3.76
C LYS A 532 -21.29 -11.10 2.59
N SER A 533 -22.44 -10.71 2.04
CA SER A 533 -22.50 -9.69 1.00
C SER A 533 -22.38 -8.28 1.59
N ASN A 534 -21.95 -7.32 0.76
CA ASN A 534 -21.61 -5.97 1.23
C ASN A 534 -22.77 -5.23 1.92
N HIS A 535 -24.02 -5.55 1.61
CA HIS A 535 -25.17 -4.95 2.30
C HIS A 535 -25.46 -5.56 3.69
N GLU A 536 -24.84 -6.70 4.01
CA GLU A 536 -25.01 -7.37 5.32
C GLU A 536 -24.00 -6.84 6.35
N MET A 537 -23.70 -5.53 6.31
CA MET A 537 -22.77 -4.92 7.24
C MET A 537 -23.42 -4.63 8.60
N GLU A 538 -22.60 -4.67 9.64
CA GLU A 538 -22.99 -4.47 11.04
C GLU A 538 -22.28 -3.24 11.63
N GLY A 539 -22.87 -2.60 12.64
CA GLY A 539 -22.22 -1.56 13.45
C GLY A 539 -22.14 -0.16 12.78
N TYR A 540 -23.15 0.24 12.02
CA TYR A 540 -23.29 1.56 11.41
C TYR A 540 -24.34 2.45 12.09
#